data_8d0bcc1064d0663474001828ae54e2f6
#
_entry.id   8d0bcc1064d0663474001828ae54e2f6
#
_cell.length_a   1.000
_cell.length_b   1.000
_cell.length_c   1.000
_cell.angle_alpha   90.00
_cell.angle_beta   90.00
_cell.angle_gamma   90.00
#
_symmetry.space_group_name_H-M   'P 1'
#
loop_
_entity.id
_entity.type
_entity.pdbx_description
1 polymer ?
#
loop_
_entity_poly.entity_id
_entity_poly.type
_entity_poly.pdbx_seq_one_letter_code
_entity_poly.pdbx_strand_id
1 'polypeptide(L)'
;LWYATPDAPPPDGERAVNLQVVTTALQLRRPLRLPGDPGTEPLAGFYYDPIVWAKLFPARVMQALDDAAKGATLFKRPNGRKLRPVPPMAKCPVVVAARLSLSFPVLLSPVPMYQVRRRPGALGGNDNDLVERPIDFSDGGITSNCPVDMFDRPLPRRPTFTVNLFELGRGQPPEVRFPEKGNGPEDEP
;
A
#
# COMPACT_ATOMS: atom_id res chain seq x y z
N LEU A 1 -5.15 -12.60 1.63
CA LEU A 1 -6.01 -12.84 0.48
C LEU A 1 -7.00 -11.69 0.34
N TRP A 2 -7.04 -11.08 -0.83
CA TRP A 2 -7.95 -9.97 -1.16
C TRP A 2 -9.35 -10.45 -1.58
N TYR A 3 -9.55 -11.77 -1.61
CA TYR A 3 -10.82 -12.43 -1.95
C TYR A 3 -11.40 -13.11 -0.72
N ALA A 4 -12.70 -13.05 -0.54
CA ALA A 4 -13.39 -13.52 0.66
C ALA A 4 -13.37 -15.03 0.83
N THR A 5 -13.19 -15.80 -0.24
CA THR A 5 -13.10 -17.26 -0.20
C THR A 5 -11.98 -17.74 -1.11
N PRO A 6 -11.09 -18.66 -0.62
CA PRO A 6 -10.06 -19.28 -1.45
C PRO A 6 -10.64 -20.13 -2.58
N ASP A 7 -11.86 -20.65 -2.41
CA ASP A 7 -12.41 -21.74 -3.22
C ASP A 7 -13.47 -21.30 -4.25
N ALA A 8 -13.92 -20.05 -4.20
CA ALA A 8 -14.87 -19.51 -5.17
C ALA A 8 -14.62 -18.03 -5.39
N PRO A 9 -13.92 -17.61 -6.44
CA PRO A 9 -13.98 -16.23 -6.89
C PRO A 9 -15.45 -15.90 -7.21
N PRO A 10 -15.91 -14.68 -6.89
CA PRO A 10 -17.26 -14.28 -7.27
C PRO A 10 -17.43 -14.43 -8.77
N PRO A 11 -18.60 -14.88 -9.24
CA PRO A 11 -18.84 -15.29 -10.63
C PRO A 11 -18.53 -14.22 -11.68
N ASP A 12 -18.49 -12.96 -11.31
CA ASP A 12 -18.26 -11.83 -12.22
C ASP A 12 -16.85 -11.19 -12.04
N GLY A 13 -15.93 -11.86 -11.36
CA GLY A 13 -14.61 -11.31 -11.05
C GLY A 13 -14.66 -10.15 -10.02
N GLU A 14 -15.84 -9.81 -9.52
CA GLU A 14 -16.00 -8.83 -8.46
C GLU A 14 -15.56 -9.42 -7.10
N ARG A 15 -14.86 -8.62 -6.33
CA ARG A 15 -14.43 -9.00 -4.98
C ARG A 15 -15.65 -8.96 -4.05
N ALA A 16 -15.86 -10.00 -3.25
CA ALA A 16 -16.91 -10.02 -2.24
C ALA A 16 -16.72 -8.89 -1.20
N VAL A 17 -15.47 -8.56 -0.90
CA VAL A 17 -15.07 -7.40 -0.10
C VAL A 17 -14.01 -6.62 -0.87
N ASN A 18 -14.27 -5.36 -1.17
CA ASN A 18 -13.30 -4.47 -1.79
C ASN A 18 -12.51 -3.73 -0.69
N LEU A 19 -11.50 -4.40 -0.16
CA LEU A 19 -10.58 -3.76 0.77
C LEU A 19 -9.55 -2.95 -0.02
N GLN A 20 -9.46 -1.66 0.29
CA GLN A 20 -8.42 -0.78 -0.22
C GLN A 20 -7.73 -0.07 0.94
N VAL A 21 -6.44 0.12 0.81
CA VAL A 21 -5.63 0.90 1.76
C VAL A 21 -4.74 1.87 0.99
N VAL A 22 -4.37 2.96 1.64
CA VAL A 22 -3.41 3.92 1.10
C VAL A 22 -2.11 3.82 1.87
N THR A 23 -1.00 3.93 1.19
CA THR A 23 0.33 4.09 1.78
C THR A 23 1.07 5.22 1.08
N THR A 24 1.98 5.87 1.78
CA THR A 24 2.80 6.94 1.22
C THR A 24 4.19 6.44 0.88
N ALA A 25 4.59 6.52 -0.38
CA ALA A 25 5.96 6.29 -0.82
C ALA A 25 6.77 7.59 -0.62
N LEU A 26 7.53 7.68 0.49
CA LEU A 26 8.14 8.93 0.96
C LEU A 26 9.05 9.58 -0.07
N GLN A 27 10.00 8.82 -0.67
CA GLN A 27 10.94 9.37 -1.64
C GLN A 27 10.29 9.67 -3.01
N LEU A 28 9.09 9.13 -3.26
CA LEU A 28 8.30 9.45 -4.45
C LEU A 28 7.31 10.59 -4.20
N ARG A 29 7.09 10.97 -2.94
CA ARG A 29 6.16 12.02 -2.51
C ARG A 29 4.74 11.82 -3.06
N ARG A 30 4.27 10.57 -3.06
CA ARG A 30 2.95 10.25 -3.59
C ARG A 30 2.27 9.12 -2.81
N PRO A 31 0.94 9.15 -2.74
CA PRO A 31 0.17 8.00 -2.26
C PRO A 31 0.22 6.85 -3.27
N LEU A 32 0.09 5.64 -2.75
CA LEU A 32 -0.17 4.44 -3.52
C LEU A 32 -1.39 3.75 -2.93
N ARG A 33 -2.37 3.42 -3.78
CA ARG A 33 -3.53 2.62 -3.40
C ARG A 33 -3.20 1.15 -3.57
N LEU A 34 -3.58 0.35 -2.60
CA LEU A 34 -3.36 -1.09 -2.59
C LEU A 34 -4.71 -1.81 -2.38
N PRO A 35 -5.05 -2.76 -3.21
CA PRO A 35 -4.28 -3.38 -4.29
C PRO A 35 -4.21 -2.56 -5.60
N GLY A 36 -4.82 -1.39 -5.66
CA GLY A 36 -4.97 -0.60 -6.87
C GLY A 36 -6.21 -0.96 -7.68
N ASP A 37 -6.39 -0.27 -8.79
CA ASP A 37 -7.50 -0.53 -9.71
C ASP A 37 -7.31 -1.86 -10.45
N PRO A 38 -8.40 -2.49 -10.92
CA PRO A 38 -8.31 -3.72 -11.69
C PRO A 38 -7.33 -3.59 -12.87
N GLY A 39 -6.43 -4.55 -13.02
CA GLY A 39 -5.40 -4.54 -14.05
C GLY A 39 -4.17 -3.69 -13.74
N THR A 40 -4.11 -3.04 -12.58
CA THR A 40 -2.93 -2.31 -12.12
C THR A 40 -2.14 -3.13 -11.09
N GLU A 41 -0.82 -2.91 -11.08
CA GLU A 41 0.09 -3.50 -10.09
C GLU A 41 0.93 -2.37 -9.45
N PRO A 42 0.40 -1.73 -8.39
CA PRO A 42 1.02 -0.55 -7.80
C PRO A 42 2.44 -0.78 -7.27
N LEU A 43 2.75 -2.02 -6.87
CA LEU A 43 4.06 -2.42 -6.38
C LEU A 43 4.90 -3.15 -7.44
N ALA A 44 4.52 -3.12 -8.72
CA ALA A 44 5.35 -3.66 -9.78
C ALA A 44 6.71 -2.95 -9.84
N GLY A 45 7.79 -3.75 -9.96
CA GLY A 45 9.16 -3.23 -9.98
C GLY A 45 9.72 -2.82 -8.61
N PHE A 46 8.97 -3.06 -7.52
CA PHE A 46 9.50 -2.95 -6.17
C PHE A 46 10.08 -4.28 -5.70
N TYR A 47 11.15 -4.17 -4.95
CA TYR A 47 11.87 -5.27 -4.34
C TYR A 47 11.99 -5.06 -2.83
N TYR A 48 12.09 -6.13 -2.08
CA TYR A 48 12.35 -6.08 -0.64
C TYR A 48 13.58 -6.90 -0.26
N ASP A 49 14.21 -6.52 0.84
CA ASP A 49 15.30 -7.28 1.46
C ASP A 49 14.69 -8.27 2.46
N PRO A 50 14.80 -9.60 2.21
CA PRO A 50 14.18 -10.61 3.07
C PRO A 50 14.68 -10.55 4.50
N ILE A 51 15.96 -10.20 4.72
CA ILE A 51 16.54 -10.11 6.07
C ILE A 51 15.95 -8.94 6.86
N VAL A 52 15.69 -7.82 6.17
CA VAL A 52 15.05 -6.65 6.79
C VAL A 52 13.58 -6.93 7.07
N TRP A 53 12.87 -7.49 6.09
CA TRP A 53 11.45 -7.78 6.24
C TRP A 53 11.13 -8.88 7.24
N ALA A 54 12.03 -9.85 7.44
CA ALA A 54 11.90 -10.85 8.50
C ALA A 54 11.88 -10.26 9.93
N LYS A 55 12.33 -9.01 10.10
CA LYS A 55 12.21 -8.28 11.36
C LYS A 55 10.88 -7.52 11.51
N LEU A 56 10.18 -7.30 10.41
CA LEU A 56 8.92 -6.54 10.34
C LEU A 56 7.69 -7.43 10.25
N PHE A 57 7.85 -8.62 9.70
CA PHE A 57 6.76 -9.54 9.42
C PHE A 57 6.99 -10.92 10.03
N PRO A 58 5.93 -11.59 10.52
CA PRO A 58 6.01 -12.96 11.02
C PRO A 58 6.50 -13.95 9.97
N ALA A 59 7.12 -15.05 10.42
CA ALA A 59 7.69 -16.07 9.54
C ALA A 59 6.69 -16.63 8.51
N ARG A 60 5.42 -16.83 8.91
CA ARG A 60 4.37 -17.31 7.98
C ARG A 60 4.07 -16.32 6.85
N VAL A 61 4.21 -15.00 7.10
CA VAL A 61 4.04 -13.97 6.07
C VAL A 61 5.21 -14.01 5.12
N MET A 62 6.43 -14.13 5.65
CA MET A 62 7.63 -14.27 4.82
C MET A 62 7.57 -15.53 3.96
N GLN A 63 7.10 -16.63 4.51
CA GLN A 63 6.88 -17.88 3.74
C GLN A 63 5.88 -17.68 2.61
N ALA A 64 4.76 -17.03 2.87
CA ALA A 64 3.75 -16.76 1.84
C ALA A 64 4.30 -15.84 0.72
N LEU A 65 5.12 -14.85 1.06
CA LEU A 65 5.81 -14.02 0.08
C LEU A 65 6.80 -14.81 -0.76
N ASP A 66 7.56 -15.72 -0.13
CA ASP A 66 8.51 -16.61 -0.80
C ASP A 66 7.80 -17.56 -1.77
N ASP A 67 6.69 -18.14 -1.34
CA ASP A 67 5.87 -19.01 -2.18
C ASP A 67 5.27 -18.26 -3.37
N ALA A 68 4.79 -17.03 -3.15
CA ALA A 68 4.24 -16.18 -4.19
C ALA A 68 5.28 -15.70 -5.20
N ALA A 69 6.53 -15.57 -4.79
CA ALA A 69 7.66 -15.11 -5.61
C ALA A 69 8.48 -16.25 -6.24
N LYS A 70 8.03 -17.51 -6.14
CA LYS A 70 8.73 -18.65 -6.74
C LYS A 70 8.92 -18.45 -8.25
N GLY A 71 10.17 -18.62 -8.70
CA GLY A 71 10.56 -18.44 -10.10
C GLY A 71 10.79 -16.99 -10.53
N ALA A 72 10.59 -16.02 -9.65
CA ALA A 72 10.84 -14.61 -9.96
C ALA A 72 12.34 -14.28 -9.95
N THR A 73 12.75 -13.37 -10.82
CA THR A 73 14.13 -12.90 -10.92
C THR A 73 14.52 -12.10 -9.69
N LEU A 74 15.61 -12.51 -9.04
CA LEU A 74 16.18 -11.84 -7.89
C LEU A 74 17.17 -10.76 -8.35
N PHE A 75 17.15 -9.61 -7.69
CA PHE A 75 18.19 -8.59 -7.90
C PHE A 75 19.36 -8.85 -6.95
N LYS A 76 20.56 -9.04 -7.51
CA LYS A 76 21.79 -9.26 -6.75
C LYS A 76 22.50 -7.95 -6.51
N ARG A 77 22.66 -7.57 -5.26
CA ARG A 77 23.42 -6.40 -4.83
C ARG A 77 24.94 -6.59 -4.94
N PRO A 78 25.70 -5.52 -5.04
CA PRO A 78 27.18 -5.60 -5.03
C PRO A 78 27.78 -6.29 -3.79
N ASN A 79 27.11 -6.17 -2.65
CA ASN A 79 27.49 -6.82 -1.39
C ASN A 79 27.09 -8.32 -1.31
N GLY A 80 26.62 -8.91 -2.40
CA GLY A 80 26.19 -10.31 -2.48
C GLY A 80 24.78 -10.60 -1.94
N ARG A 81 24.12 -9.66 -1.27
CA ARG A 81 22.72 -9.80 -0.80
C ARG A 81 21.76 -9.81 -1.99
N LYS A 82 20.66 -10.52 -1.84
CA LYS A 82 19.65 -10.61 -2.88
C LYS A 82 18.36 -9.92 -2.43
N LEU A 83 17.87 -9.03 -3.27
CA LEU A 83 16.51 -8.50 -3.13
C LEU A 83 15.53 -9.41 -3.85
N ARG A 84 14.33 -9.53 -3.29
CA ARG A 84 13.21 -10.26 -3.87
C ARG A 84 12.18 -9.30 -4.42
N PRO A 85 11.59 -9.55 -5.58
CA PRO A 85 10.50 -8.74 -6.07
C PRO A 85 9.28 -8.89 -5.15
N VAL A 86 8.55 -7.81 -4.95
CA VAL A 86 7.25 -7.87 -4.31
C VAL A 86 6.29 -8.61 -5.24
N PRO A 87 5.60 -9.66 -4.75
CA PRO A 87 4.69 -10.41 -5.60
C PRO A 87 3.50 -9.54 -6.04
N PRO A 88 2.81 -9.93 -7.13
CA PRO A 88 1.57 -9.28 -7.55
C PRO A 88 0.58 -9.16 -6.39
N MET A 89 -0.17 -8.07 -6.34
CA MET A 89 -1.07 -7.78 -5.21
C MET A 89 -2.10 -8.89 -4.96
N ALA A 90 -2.54 -9.58 -6.00
CA ALA A 90 -3.43 -10.74 -5.87
C ALA A 90 -2.85 -11.89 -5.01
N LYS A 91 -1.52 -12.01 -4.99
CA LYS A 91 -0.78 -13.04 -4.23
C LYS A 91 -0.10 -12.48 -2.96
N CYS A 92 -0.12 -11.17 -2.79
CA CYS A 92 0.49 -10.52 -1.63
C CYS A 92 -0.41 -10.68 -0.39
N PRO A 93 0.12 -11.10 0.77
CA PRO A 93 -0.65 -11.16 2.00
C PRO A 93 -1.21 -9.77 2.38
N VAL A 94 -2.50 -9.71 2.73
CA VAL A 94 -3.19 -8.45 3.12
C VAL A 94 -2.47 -7.72 4.25
N VAL A 95 -1.89 -8.47 5.19
CA VAL A 95 -1.14 -7.89 6.32
C VAL A 95 0.06 -7.05 5.86
N VAL A 96 0.65 -7.33 4.70
CA VAL A 96 1.72 -6.51 4.14
C VAL A 96 1.18 -5.13 3.75
N ALA A 97 0.06 -5.09 3.03
CA ALA A 97 -0.58 -3.83 2.67
C ALA A 97 -1.06 -3.05 3.91
N ALA A 98 -1.65 -3.75 4.89
CA ALA A 98 -2.03 -3.14 6.16
C ALA A 98 -0.82 -2.52 6.87
N ARG A 99 0.32 -3.24 6.93
CA ARG A 99 1.55 -2.74 7.57
C ARG A 99 2.13 -1.53 6.83
N LEU A 100 2.07 -1.51 5.50
CA LEU A 100 2.48 -0.35 4.70
C LEU A 100 1.63 0.87 5.03
N SER A 101 0.30 0.70 5.10
CA SER A 101 -0.66 1.75 5.39
C SER A 101 -0.62 2.25 6.85
N LEU A 102 -0.27 1.38 7.80
CA LEU A 102 -0.25 1.70 9.24
C LEU A 102 1.13 2.12 9.74
N SER A 103 2.10 2.36 8.88
CA SER A 103 3.45 2.78 9.27
C SER A 103 3.48 4.24 9.76
N PHE A 104 2.68 4.52 10.80
CA PHE A 104 2.55 5.87 11.37
C PHE A 104 3.88 6.34 11.96
N PRO A 105 4.37 7.54 11.56
CA PRO A 105 5.62 8.08 12.08
C PRO A 105 5.63 8.13 13.60
N VAL A 106 6.82 7.93 14.20
CA VAL A 106 7.06 7.86 15.63
C VAL A 106 6.60 6.54 16.29
N LEU A 107 5.46 5.97 15.87
CA LEU A 107 4.95 4.71 16.47
C LEU A 107 5.49 3.47 15.77
N LEU A 108 5.58 3.50 14.46
CA LEU A 108 6.03 2.37 13.66
C LEU A 108 7.07 2.82 12.64
N SER A 109 8.12 2.02 12.48
CA SER A 109 9.13 2.28 11.45
C SER A 109 8.53 2.20 10.05
N PRO A 110 8.96 3.04 9.11
CA PRO A 110 8.64 2.84 7.70
C PRO A 110 9.04 1.46 7.21
N VAL A 111 8.37 0.97 6.17
CA VAL A 111 8.70 -0.30 5.53
C VAL A 111 9.60 -0.04 4.34
N PRO A 112 10.87 -0.45 4.38
CA PRO A 112 11.80 -0.19 3.30
C PRO A 112 11.56 -1.15 2.13
N MET A 113 11.51 -0.57 0.93
CA MET A 113 11.53 -1.26 -0.35
C MET A 113 12.58 -0.64 -1.27
N TYR A 114 12.78 -1.22 -2.43
CA TYR A 114 13.76 -0.76 -3.40
C TYR A 114 13.14 -0.79 -4.80
N GLN A 115 13.32 0.28 -5.56
CA GLN A 115 13.10 0.26 -7.00
C GLN A 115 14.42 -0.04 -7.69
N VAL A 116 14.42 -1.06 -8.54
CA VAL A 116 15.56 -1.38 -9.39
C VAL A 116 15.34 -0.73 -10.74
N ARG A 117 16.24 0.14 -11.12
CA ARG A 117 16.18 0.89 -12.39
C ARG A 117 17.51 0.82 -13.10
N ARG A 118 17.47 0.92 -14.41
CA ARG A 118 18.68 1.07 -15.19
C ARG A 118 19.30 2.46 -14.96
N ARG A 119 20.62 2.50 -14.86
CA ARG A 119 21.37 3.76 -14.72
C ARG A 119 21.11 4.64 -15.95
N PRO A 120 20.81 5.93 -15.79
CA PRO A 120 20.65 6.86 -16.91
C PRO A 120 21.92 6.86 -17.77
N GLY A 121 21.76 6.75 -19.10
CA GLY A 121 22.86 6.72 -20.06
C GLY A 121 23.52 5.35 -20.30
N ALA A 122 23.12 4.30 -19.60
CA ALA A 122 23.61 2.95 -19.88
C ALA A 122 23.01 2.42 -21.20
N LEU A 123 23.85 2.16 -22.17
CA LEU A 123 23.48 1.68 -23.51
C LEU A 123 23.49 0.14 -23.64
N GLY A 124 23.87 -0.56 -22.58
CA GLY A 124 24.02 -2.02 -22.56
C GLY A 124 22.96 -2.78 -21.79
N GLY A 125 22.83 -4.07 -22.05
CA GLY A 125 21.93 -5.00 -21.35
C GLY A 125 22.54 -5.63 -20.09
N ASN A 126 23.62 -5.09 -19.52
CA ASN A 126 24.32 -5.67 -18.39
C ASN A 126 23.62 -5.41 -17.06
N ASP A 127 23.61 -6.42 -16.19
CA ASP A 127 23.06 -6.31 -14.82
C ASP A 127 23.82 -5.27 -13.97
N ASN A 128 25.09 -4.97 -14.32
CA ASN A 128 25.88 -3.93 -13.67
C ASN A 128 25.36 -2.51 -13.90
N ASP A 129 24.48 -2.32 -14.87
CA ASP A 129 23.83 -1.04 -15.15
C ASP A 129 22.57 -0.81 -14.30
N LEU A 130 22.16 -1.82 -13.52
CA LEU A 130 21.04 -1.71 -12.63
C LEU A 130 21.46 -1.06 -11.32
N VAL A 131 20.67 -0.07 -10.90
CA VAL A 131 20.84 0.62 -9.61
C VAL A 131 19.59 0.49 -8.79
N GLU A 132 19.77 0.27 -7.50
CA GLU A 132 18.67 0.28 -6.54
C GLU A 132 18.46 1.68 -5.98
N ARG A 133 17.20 2.06 -5.85
CA ARG A 133 16.78 3.28 -5.17
C ARG A 133 15.93 2.88 -3.96
N PRO A 134 16.35 3.21 -2.73
CA PRO A 134 15.53 2.96 -1.55
C PRO A 134 14.28 3.82 -1.58
N ILE A 135 13.15 3.22 -1.23
CA ILE A 135 11.85 3.87 -1.09
C ILE A 135 11.24 3.35 0.21
N ASP A 136 11.03 4.24 1.15
CA ASP A 136 10.36 3.93 2.41
C ASP A 136 8.86 4.16 2.28
N PHE A 137 8.09 3.19 2.75
CA PHE A 137 6.64 3.27 2.79
C PHE A 137 6.18 3.59 4.21
N SER A 138 5.31 4.57 4.31
CA SER A 138 4.78 5.07 5.56
C SER A 138 3.27 5.21 5.51
N ASP A 139 2.68 5.71 6.57
CA ASP A 139 1.25 5.87 6.72
C ASP A 139 0.60 6.61 5.54
N GLY A 140 -0.57 6.12 5.14
CA GLY A 140 -1.34 6.72 4.06
C GLY A 140 -1.86 8.11 4.39
N GLY A 141 -2.14 8.38 5.65
CA GLY A 141 -2.63 9.67 6.14
C GLY A 141 -1.67 10.83 5.90
N ILE A 142 -0.38 10.58 5.66
CA ILE A 142 0.60 11.63 5.31
C ILE A 142 0.23 12.34 4.00
N THR A 143 -0.31 11.61 3.03
CA THR A 143 -0.64 12.16 1.70
C THR A 143 -2.13 12.11 1.37
N SER A 144 -2.91 11.28 2.07
CA SER A 144 -4.34 11.12 1.83
C SER A 144 -5.03 10.68 3.12
N ASN A 145 -5.41 11.65 3.95
CA ASN A 145 -6.00 11.38 5.26
C ASN A 145 -7.45 10.86 5.18
N CYS A 146 -8.20 11.28 4.18
CA CYS A 146 -9.60 10.88 4.00
C CYS A 146 -9.89 10.54 2.52
N PRO A 147 -9.47 9.34 2.04
CA PRO A 147 -9.52 8.99 0.62
C PRO A 147 -10.93 8.55 0.17
N VAL A 148 -11.93 9.40 0.32
CA VAL A 148 -13.33 9.13 -0.08
C VAL A 148 -13.48 8.89 -1.58
N ASP A 149 -12.61 9.49 -2.36
CA ASP A 149 -12.54 9.36 -3.81
C ASP A 149 -12.29 7.93 -4.30
N MET A 150 -11.80 7.03 -3.44
CA MET A 150 -11.64 5.62 -3.77
C MET A 150 -12.94 4.92 -4.17
N PHE A 151 -14.07 5.40 -3.66
CA PHE A 151 -15.38 4.80 -3.86
C PHE A 151 -16.29 5.68 -4.71
N ASP A 152 -15.79 6.82 -5.18
CA ASP A 152 -16.53 7.72 -6.04
C ASP A 152 -16.84 7.07 -7.38
N ARG A 153 -18.12 7.19 -7.75
CA ARG A 153 -18.64 6.79 -9.07
C ARG A 153 -19.63 7.83 -9.56
N PRO A 154 -19.70 8.10 -10.87
CA PRO A 154 -20.66 9.06 -11.42
C PRO A 154 -22.12 8.78 -11.05
N LEU A 155 -22.47 7.50 -10.84
CA LEU A 155 -23.80 7.05 -10.41
C LEU A 155 -23.62 6.00 -9.30
N PRO A 156 -23.45 6.42 -8.04
CA PRO A 156 -23.27 5.51 -6.94
C PRO A 156 -24.59 4.76 -6.66
N ARG A 157 -24.51 3.44 -6.60
CA ARG A 157 -25.66 2.59 -6.24
C ARG A 157 -25.89 2.52 -4.73
N ARG A 158 -24.92 2.93 -3.94
CA ARG A 158 -24.93 2.90 -2.47
C ARG A 158 -24.25 4.15 -1.95
N PRO A 159 -24.67 4.69 -0.79
CA PRO A 159 -23.99 5.82 -0.18
C PRO A 159 -22.59 5.43 0.30
N THR A 160 -21.66 6.36 0.24
CA THR A 160 -20.34 6.26 0.87
C THR A 160 -20.39 6.91 2.23
N PHE A 161 -19.97 6.18 3.26
CA PHE A 161 -19.84 6.71 4.62
C PHE A 161 -18.37 6.93 4.92
N THR A 162 -18.06 8.10 5.46
CA THR A 162 -16.71 8.46 5.86
C THR A 162 -16.70 8.76 7.35
N VAL A 163 -15.69 8.22 8.05
CA VAL A 163 -15.42 8.57 9.43
C VAL A 163 -14.16 9.41 9.45
N ASN A 164 -14.29 10.67 9.84
CA ASN A 164 -13.17 11.57 10.04
C ASN A 164 -12.95 11.80 11.53
N LEU A 165 -11.68 11.90 11.95
CA LEU A 165 -11.30 12.23 13.31
C LEU A 165 -10.88 13.70 13.34
N PHE A 166 -11.41 14.45 14.28
CA PHE A 166 -11.05 15.85 14.50
C PHE A 166 -10.65 16.08 15.97
N GLU A 167 -9.88 17.10 16.22
CA GLU A 167 -9.50 17.48 17.57
C GLU A 167 -10.71 18.05 18.31
N LEU A 168 -10.95 17.52 19.50
CA LEU A 168 -11.94 18.11 20.41
C LEU A 168 -11.37 19.36 21.05
N GLY A 169 -12.14 20.44 21.06
CA GLY A 169 -11.83 21.62 21.85
C GLY A 169 -11.64 21.27 23.33
N ARG A 170 -10.73 21.96 24.02
CA ARG A 170 -10.49 21.74 25.45
C ARG A 170 -11.80 21.82 26.23
N GLY A 171 -12.13 20.74 26.95
CA GLY A 171 -13.34 20.66 27.79
C GLY A 171 -14.60 20.19 27.08
N GLN A 172 -14.54 19.83 25.79
CA GLN A 172 -15.65 19.19 25.11
C GLN A 172 -15.65 17.68 25.38
N PRO A 173 -16.80 17.07 25.69
CA PRO A 173 -16.89 15.62 25.80
C PRO A 173 -16.69 14.96 24.43
N PRO A 174 -16.16 13.71 24.38
CA PRO A 174 -16.09 12.96 23.14
C PRO A 174 -17.53 12.76 22.60
N GLU A 175 -17.76 13.25 21.41
CA GLU A 175 -19.08 13.25 20.77
C GLU A 175 -18.96 12.78 19.32
N VAL A 176 -19.89 11.94 18.89
CA VAL A 176 -20.06 11.62 17.48
C VAL A 176 -20.97 12.68 16.88
N ARG A 177 -20.43 13.50 16.00
CA ARG A 177 -21.22 14.52 15.28
C ARG A 177 -21.62 13.98 13.91
N PHE A 178 -22.88 14.12 13.61
CA PHE A 178 -23.39 13.90 12.27
C PHE A 178 -23.48 15.26 11.57
N PRO A 179 -23.18 15.35 10.26
CA PRO A 179 -23.37 16.60 9.53
C PRO A 179 -24.86 17.00 9.62
N GLU A 180 -25.10 18.23 10.08
CA GLU A 180 -26.44 18.80 10.04
C GLU A 180 -26.84 19.07 8.59
N LYS A 181 -28.13 18.89 8.29
CA LYS A 181 -28.67 19.07 6.95
C LYS A 181 -28.56 20.54 6.56
N GLY A 182 -27.58 20.91 5.78
CA GLY A 182 -27.35 22.28 5.31
C GLY A 182 -25.95 22.85 5.48
N ASN A 183 -25.12 22.27 6.34
CA ASN A 183 -23.73 22.73 6.50
C ASN A 183 -22.82 21.91 5.58
N GLY A 184 -22.64 22.42 4.36
CA GLY A 184 -21.55 22.03 3.49
C GLY A 184 -20.21 22.63 3.97
N PRO A 185 -19.06 22.21 3.45
CA PRO A 185 -17.75 22.72 3.83
C PRO A 185 -17.52 24.22 3.52
N GLU A 186 -18.52 24.91 3.03
CA GLU A 186 -18.49 26.35 2.73
C GLU A 186 -18.91 27.26 3.92
N ASP A 187 -19.37 26.65 5.03
CA ASP A 187 -19.93 27.39 6.17
C ASP A 187 -19.03 27.39 7.42
N GLU A 188 -17.75 27.02 7.31
CA GLU A 188 -16.79 27.23 8.39
C GLU A 188 -16.18 28.64 8.30
N PRO A 189 -16.21 29.44 9.39
CA PRO A 189 -15.68 30.79 9.44
C PRO A 189 -14.15 30.85 9.39
#